data_f07d96d3751b2ed8c8dbba1dca3a92ba
#
_entry.id   f07d96d3751b2ed8c8dbba1dca3a92ba
#
_cell.length_a   1.000
_cell.length_b   1.000
_cell.length_c   1.000
_cell.angle_alpha   90.00
_cell.angle_beta   90.00
_cell.angle_gamma   90.00
#
_symmetry.space_group_name_H-M   'P 1'
#
loop_
_entity.id
_entity.type
_entity.pdbx_description
1 polymer ?
#
loop_
_entity_poly.entity_id
_entity_poly.type
_entity_poly.pdbx_seq_one_letter_code
_entity_poly.pdbx_strand_id
1 'polypeptide(L)'
;ASLLTACSVTAFSAWAQDTSPDTLVVTANRFQQPVNTVLAPTDIVTREDIQRWQSKDLNDVMSHLPGVNISQTGGMGTSSSLYVRGTESRHVLVLIDGVPMARAGIDNAIDISQFPVSLVQRVEYIRGPRSAVYGSGAIGGVVNIITMSNDEKAQINAGMGTNGYQAYDGVINKRFGDTMVTAAGAYQTTKGFNIQPGSPYSGDSDRDGYRNKLFWGGLQHKFNDNFSGFFRGYSYTANNDYDQGSMYGSATGNEEAQNYNQSWDTGLRYNSGIYSSQLIANYQRLKNYNYTNNLGRYAGDATLDDMEQRYIQWGNSIEVGHGAISGGIDWKQEKLTSSSITKSDDYERDTTGLYLTGQQQISNVTLEASGREDHDEQFGWHGTWQTAAGWEFIDGYQATLSYGTSFLSPSLGQQYGAARFASIYGPGIAANPNLKPEESKQWEIGIEGVTGTLDWRLSGYRYEIQNLIDYKSINNVNQYINVKSATIKGLEWTGNITTGPVEHRLTLQYVDPRDDETDKVLYRRAKQQVKYELTGQAYGFEWDVSYQYIGQRYDNAYDETSGSSHTVKMGGVSLWDLAVAYPVTSHLTVRGKIANLFDKDYETVYGYQTAGREYTLSGSYTF
;
A
#
# COMPACT_ATOMS: atom_id res chain seq x y z
N ALA A 1 -62.96 -17.63 21.53
CA ALA A 1 -61.68 -18.01 22.11
C ALA A 1 -60.59 -17.76 21.10
N SER A 2 -59.96 -16.59 21.19
CA SER A 2 -58.84 -16.21 20.28
C SER A 2 -57.56 -16.25 21.11
N LEU A 3 -56.64 -17.14 20.76
CA LEU A 3 -55.26 -17.14 21.26
C LEU A 3 -54.45 -16.13 20.43
N LEU A 4 -54.07 -15.02 21.07
CA LEU A 4 -53.01 -14.13 20.60
C LEU A 4 -51.68 -14.67 21.12
N THR A 5 -50.88 -15.23 20.25
CA THR A 5 -49.49 -15.60 20.55
C THR A 5 -48.63 -14.34 20.36
N ALA A 6 -48.18 -13.77 21.47
CA ALA A 6 -47.22 -12.68 21.46
C ALA A 6 -45.82 -13.24 21.10
N CYS A 7 -45.34 -12.97 19.91
CA CYS A 7 -43.93 -13.11 19.57
C CYS A 7 -43.14 -11.97 20.26
N SER A 8 -42.47 -12.30 21.34
CA SER A 8 -41.46 -11.42 21.94
C SER A 8 -40.24 -11.35 21.02
N VAL A 9 -40.12 -10.24 20.29
CA VAL A 9 -38.91 -9.87 19.59
C VAL A 9 -37.89 -9.48 20.66
N THR A 10 -36.99 -10.40 20.98
CA THR A 10 -35.78 -10.05 21.72
C THR A 10 -34.89 -9.23 20.77
N ALA A 11 -34.82 -7.93 21.03
CA ALA A 11 -33.84 -7.07 20.41
C ALA A 11 -32.46 -7.56 20.85
N PHE A 12 -31.74 -8.22 19.94
CA PHE A 12 -30.30 -8.39 20.05
C PHE A 12 -29.69 -7.01 19.90
N SER A 13 -29.20 -6.46 20.99
CA SER A 13 -28.29 -5.31 20.94
C SER A 13 -27.06 -5.77 20.22
N ALA A 14 -26.94 -5.47 18.92
CA ALA A 14 -25.70 -5.52 18.21
C ALA A 14 -24.73 -4.59 18.97
N TRP A 15 -23.64 -5.14 19.46
CA TRP A 15 -22.52 -4.36 19.90
C TRP A 15 -21.92 -3.73 18.63
N ALA A 16 -22.46 -2.58 18.25
CA ALA A 16 -21.71 -1.65 17.42
C ALA A 16 -20.52 -1.26 18.30
N GLN A 17 -19.37 -1.78 18.02
CA GLN A 17 -18.12 -1.24 18.53
C GLN A 17 -18.12 0.20 18.05
N ASP A 18 -18.07 1.14 18.98
CA ASP A 18 -18.11 2.56 18.70
C ASP A 18 -16.82 2.92 17.96
N THR A 19 -16.84 2.80 16.63
CA THR A 19 -15.76 3.18 15.72
C THR A 19 -15.84 4.65 15.37
N SER A 20 -16.24 5.48 16.36
CA SER A 20 -16.20 6.93 16.15
C SER A 20 -14.77 7.35 15.82
N PRO A 21 -14.56 8.29 14.89
CA PRO A 21 -13.22 8.82 14.54
C PRO A 21 -12.40 9.26 15.75
N ASP A 22 -13.07 9.61 16.86
CA ASP A 22 -12.43 10.04 18.10
C ASP A 22 -11.69 8.91 18.86
N THR A 23 -11.96 7.63 18.53
CA THR A 23 -11.34 6.48 19.21
C THR A 23 -10.20 5.84 18.40
N LEU A 24 -10.11 6.13 17.10
CA LEU A 24 -9.06 5.60 16.24
C LEU A 24 -7.76 6.41 16.41
N VAL A 25 -6.68 5.73 16.74
CA VAL A 25 -5.36 6.32 17.00
C VAL A 25 -4.40 5.96 15.87
N VAL A 26 -3.69 6.96 15.36
CA VAL A 26 -2.68 6.83 14.30
C VAL A 26 -1.32 7.32 14.76
N THR A 27 -0.29 6.97 14.00
CA THR A 27 1.12 7.35 14.26
C THR A 27 1.68 8.31 13.20
N ALA A 28 0.80 9.17 12.64
CA ALA A 28 1.14 10.09 11.55
C ALA A 28 2.38 10.97 11.80
N ASN A 29 2.62 11.35 13.05
CA ASN A 29 3.74 12.20 13.48
C ASN A 29 4.71 11.46 14.40
N ARG A 30 4.83 10.12 14.29
CA ARG A 30 5.67 9.27 15.16
C ARG A 30 5.23 9.25 16.62
N PHE A 31 4.06 9.78 16.96
CA PHE A 31 3.40 9.62 18.26
C PHE A 31 1.93 9.25 18.04
N GLN A 32 1.35 8.61 19.05
CA GLN A 32 -0.04 8.19 19.00
C GLN A 32 -0.96 9.41 19.18
N GLN A 33 -1.88 9.60 18.27
CA GLN A 33 -2.87 10.68 18.33
C GLN A 33 -4.19 10.24 17.69
N PRO A 34 -5.34 10.79 18.13
CA PRO A 34 -6.61 10.57 17.46
C PRO A 34 -6.56 11.03 16.00
N VAL A 35 -7.18 10.27 15.09
CA VAL A 35 -7.12 10.55 13.65
C VAL A 35 -7.68 11.94 13.30
N ASN A 36 -8.72 12.39 14.01
CA ASN A 36 -9.35 13.71 13.82
C ASN A 36 -8.47 14.90 14.25
N THR A 37 -7.34 14.66 14.93
CA THR A 37 -6.37 15.71 15.30
C THR A 37 -5.22 15.84 14.29
N VAL A 38 -5.15 14.94 13.31
CA VAL A 38 -4.11 14.94 12.28
C VAL A 38 -4.45 15.96 11.19
N LEU A 39 -3.59 16.97 10.97
CA LEU A 39 -3.82 18.00 9.96
C LEU A 39 -3.69 17.48 8.52
N ALA A 40 -2.88 16.45 8.29
CA ALA A 40 -2.78 15.82 6.97
C ALA A 40 -4.01 14.95 6.69
N PRO A 41 -4.47 14.89 5.42
CA PRO A 41 -5.52 13.96 5.03
C PRO A 41 -5.12 12.52 5.36
N THR A 42 -5.85 11.91 6.29
CA THR A 42 -5.55 10.57 6.83
C THR A 42 -6.80 9.72 6.79
N ASP A 43 -6.69 8.51 6.26
CA ASP A 43 -7.75 7.51 6.29
C ASP A 43 -7.26 6.27 7.02
N ILE A 44 -8.18 5.62 7.72
CA ILE A 44 -7.96 4.34 8.37
C ILE A 44 -8.90 3.33 7.73
N VAL A 45 -8.32 2.22 7.26
CA VAL A 45 -9.09 1.04 6.88
C VAL A 45 -9.01 0.05 8.03
N THR A 46 -10.14 -0.32 8.59
CA THR A 46 -10.23 -1.28 9.68
C THR A 46 -10.28 -2.72 9.17
N ARG A 47 -10.13 -3.70 10.06
CA ARG A 47 -10.33 -5.12 9.72
C ARG A 47 -11.77 -5.38 9.26
N GLU A 48 -12.72 -4.69 9.86
CA GLU A 48 -14.14 -4.76 9.53
C GLU A 48 -14.41 -4.26 8.10
N ASP A 49 -13.78 -3.17 7.68
CA ASP A 49 -13.87 -2.66 6.29
C ASP A 49 -13.32 -3.70 5.31
N ILE A 50 -12.14 -4.25 5.58
CA ILE A 50 -11.51 -5.29 4.74
C ILE A 50 -12.43 -6.52 4.60
N GLN A 51 -13.06 -6.93 5.70
CA GLN A 51 -13.99 -8.06 5.70
C GLN A 51 -15.30 -7.74 4.99
N ARG A 52 -15.78 -6.50 5.09
CA ARG A 52 -17.00 -6.01 4.43
C ARG A 52 -16.81 -5.98 2.91
N TRP A 53 -15.69 -5.43 2.44
CA TRP A 53 -15.33 -5.44 1.02
C TRP A 53 -14.95 -6.82 0.50
N GLN A 54 -14.66 -7.77 1.38
CA GLN A 54 -14.16 -9.11 1.05
C GLN A 54 -12.95 -9.03 0.12
N SER A 55 -12.02 -8.16 0.45
CA SER A 55 -10.81 -7.91 -0.33
C SER A 55 -9.91 -9.14 -0.37
N LYS A 56 -9.42 -9.48 -1.58
CA LYS A 56 -8.55 -10.64 -1.80
C LYS A 56 -7.06 -10.32 -1.58
N ASP A 57 -6.65 -9.07 -1.82
CA ASP A 57 -5.28 -8.58 -1.68
C ASP A 57 -5.26 -7.10 -1.22
N LEU A 58 -4.07 -6.55 -0.99
CA LEU A 58 -3.93 -5.16 -0.58
C LEU A 58 -4.19 -4.15 -1.71
N ASN A 59 -4.05 -4.52 -2.97
CA ASN A 59 -4.44 -3.64 -4.07
C ASN A 59 -5.94 -3.38 -4.04
N ASP A 60 -6.75 -4.43 -3.81
CA ASP A 60 -8.20 -4.31 -3.65
C ASP A 60 -8.52 -3.38 -2.46
N VAL A 61 -7.88 -3.58 -1.30
CA VAL A 61 -8.05 -2.69 -0.13
C VAL A 61 -7.71 -1.24 -0.46
N MET A 62 -6.55 -1.00 -1.07
CA MET A 62 -6.09 0.36 -1.38
C MET A 62 -6.92 1.03 -2.48
N SER A 63 -7.57 0.25 -3.35
CA SER A 63 -8.41 0.77 -4.43
C SER A 63 -9.63 1.55 -3.92
N HIS A 64 -10.09 1.28 -2.70
CA HIS A 64 -11.18 1.99 -2.05
C HIS A 64 -10.78 3.38 -1.52
N LEU A 65 -9.47 3.64 -1.35
CA LEU A 65 -8.98 4.85 -0.68
C LEU A 65 -8.92 6.07 -1.59
N PRO A 66 -9.16 7.29 -1.06
CA PRO A 66 -9.06 8.54 -1.80
C PRO A 66 -7.64 8.74 -2.38
N GLY A 67 -7.55 9.31 -3.57
CA GLY A 67 -6.25 9.63 -4.16
C GLY A 67 -5.47 8.44 -4.72
N VAL A 68 -5.95 7.22 -4.54
CA VAL A 68 -5.26 5.99 -4.97
C VAL A 68 -5.71 5.59 -6.37
N ASN A 69 -4.72 5.33 -7.23
CA ASN A 69 -4.89 4.66 -8.52
C ASN A 69 -3.93 3.47 -8.58
N ILE A 70 -4.40 2.34 -9.09
CA ILE A 70 -3.61 1.11 -9.20
C ILE A 70 -3.53 0.72 -10.67
N SER A 71 -2.34 0.33 -11.11
CA SER A 71 -2.15 -0.39 -12.36
C SER A 71 -1.55 -1.76 -12.06
N GLN A 72 -2.00 -2.79 -12.76
CA GLN A 72 -1.56 -4.17 -12.57
C GLN A 72 -1.50 -4.89 -13.92
N THR A 73 -0.46 -5.70 -14.11
CA THR A 73 -0.22 -6.44 -15.35
C THR A 73 -0.94 -7.79 -15.33
N GLY A 74 -2.27 -7.76 -15.20
CA GLY A 74 -3.09 -8.96 -15.25
C GLY A 74 -3.78 -9.30 -13.95
N GLY A 75 -3.70 -10.58 -13.56
CA GLY A 75 -4.42 -11.16 -12.44
C GLY A 75 -3.73 -10.99 -11.08
N MET A 76 -4.23 -11.74 -10.08
CA MET A 76 -3.70 -11.72 -8.72
C MET A 76 -2.21 -12.08 -8.68
N GLY A 77 -1.43 -11.33 -7.90
CA GLY A 77 0.00 -11.56 -7.67
C GLY A 77 0.92 -11.07 -8.79
N THR A 78 0.37 -10.60 -9.93
CA THR A 78 1.17 -9.99 -10.99
C THR A 78 1.65 -8.61 -10.57
N SER A 79 2.68 -8.08 -11.26
CA SER A 79 3.30 -6.80 -10.92
C SER A 79 2.28 -5.67 -10.87
N SER A 80 2.31 -4.92 -9.78
CA SER A 80 1.39 -3.80 -9.55
C SER A 80 2.12 -2.52 -9.18
N SER A 81 1.48 -1.39 -9.45
CA SER A 81 1.96 -0.06 -9.09
C SER A 81 0.85 0.72 -8.38
N LEU A 82 1.19 1.23 -7.21
CA LEU A 82 0.32 2.05 -6.38
C LEU A 82 0.68 3.53 -6.58
N TYR A 83 -0.20 4.31 -7.18
CA TYR A 83 -0.04 5.74 -7.37
C TYR A 83 -0.91 6.50 -6.36
N VAL A 84 -0.32 7.40 -5.61
CA VAL A 84 -1.01 8.28 -4.68
C VAL A 84 -1.02 9.70 -5.23
N ARG A 85 -2.21 10.28 -5.45
CA ARG A 85 -2.37 11.64 -5.98
C ARG A 85 -1.57 11.91 -7.27
N GLY A 86 -1.35 10.88 -8.09
CA GLY A 86 -0.63 10.96 -9.37
C GLY A 86 0.90 10.91 -9.27
N THR A 87 1.49 10.75 -8.07
CA THR A 87 2.93 10.53 -7.89
C THR A 87 3.34 9.14 -8.41
N GLU A 88 4.65 8.84 -8.48
CA GLU A 88 5.14 7.51 -8.87
C GLU A 88 4.92 6.49 -7.74
N SER A 89 4.83 5.19 -8.10
CA SER A 89 4.69 4.12 -7.10
C SER A 89 5.84 4.10 -6.08
N ARG A 90 7.07 4.41 -6.51
CA ARG A 90 8.24 4.52 -5.63
C ARG A 90 8.19 5.70 -4.66
N HIS A 91 7.29 6.67 -4.88
CA HIS A 91 7.07 7.84 -4.02
C HIS A 91 6.15 7.56 -2.82
N VAL A 92 5.67 6.34 -2.67
CA VAL A 92 4.83 5.92 -1.56
C VAL A 92 5.67 5.08 -0.60
N LEU A 93 5.78 5.52 0.65
CA LEU A 93 6.46 4.74 1.67
C LEU A 93 5.48 3.75 2.30
N VAL A 94 5.79 2.47 2.19
CA VAL A 94 5.02 1.40 2.85
C VAL A 94 5.75 0.94 4.09
N LEU A 95 5.02 0.91 5.20
CA LEU A 95 5.50 0.42 6.50
C LEU A 95 4.69 -0.82 6.90
N ILE A 96 5.34 -1.76 7.55
CA ILE A 96 4.69 -2.86 8.26
C ILE A 96 4.95 -2.64 9.74
N ASP A 97 3.88 -2.36 10.51
CA ASP A 97 3.96 -2.06 11.94
C ASP A 97 4.99 -0.95 12.29
N GLY A 98 5.07 0.07 11.43
CA GLY A 98 5.97 1.22 11.58
C GLY A 98 7.40 1.03 11.06
N VAL A 99 7.73 -0.15 10.52
CA VAL A 99 9.04 -0.46 9.94
C VAL A 99 8.99 -0.37 8.42
N PRO A 100 9.91 0.37 7.75
CA PRO A 100 9.94 0.45 6.29
C PRO A 100 10.08 -0.92 5.62
N MET A 101 9.20 -1.22 4.68
CA MET A 101 9.24 -2.45 3.90
C MET A 101 10.45 -2.43 2.96
N ALA A 102 11.23 -3.50 2.96
CA ALA A 102 12.35 -3.66 2.04
C ALA A 102 11.86 -3.68 0.59
N ARG A 103 12.66 -3.10 -0.30
CA ARG A 103 12.34 -2.98 -1.72
C ARG A 103 13.33 -3.82 -2.53
N ALA A 104 12.83 -4.80 -3.26
CA ALA A 104 13.61 -5.51 -4.27
C ALA A 104 13.22 -4.98 -5.64
N GLY A 105 14.18 -4.91 -6.52
CA GLY A 105 13.96 -4.46 -7.88
C GLY A 105 14.74 -3.20 -8.23
N ILE A 106 14.77 -2.95 -9.53
CA ILE A 106 15.63 -1.89 -10.09
C ILE A 106 14.98 -0.51 -9.89
N ASP A 107 13.67 -0.42 -10.00
CA ASP A 107 12.91 0.84 -10.05
C ASP A 107 12.54 1.42 -8.69
N ASN A 108 12.91 0.74 -7.61
CA ASN A 108 12.59 1.16 -6.23
C ASN A 108 11.08 1.19 -5.90
N ALA A 109 10.23 0.58 -6.70
CA ALA A 109 8.81 0.45 -6.41
C ALA A 109 8.54 -0.66 -5.38
N ILE A 110 7.46 -0.50 -4.62
CA ILE A 110 6.95 -1.55 -3.74
C ILE A 110 5.72 -2.15 -4.39
N ASP A 111 5.69 -3.48 -4.50
CA ASP A 111 4.50 -4.22 -4.87
C ASP A 111 3.85 -4.79 -3.61
N ILE A 112 2.68 -4.26 -3.27
CA ILE A 112 1.90 -4.70 -2.10
C ILE A 112 0.90 -5.81 -2.43
N SER A 113 0.72 -6.16 -3.72
CA SER A 113 -0.28 -7.15 -4.16
C SER A 113 -0.08 -8.53 -3.54
N GLN A 114 1.15 -8.86 -3.20
CA GLN A 114 1.52 -10.17 -2.66
C GLN A 114 1.54 -10.22 -1.13
N PHE A 115 1.39 -9.07 -0.44
CA PHE A 115 1.30 -9.07 1.01
C PHE A 115 -0.06 -9.63 1.45
N PRO A 116 -0.09 -10.66 2.32
CA PRO A 116 -1.32 -11.36 2.65
C PRO A 116 -2.30 -10.51 3.46
N VAL A 117 -3.46 -10.23 2.90
CA VAL A 117 -4.50 -9.41 3.52
C VAL A 117 -5.05 -10.00 4.82
N SER A 118 -4.94 -11.32 5.01
CA SER A 118 -5.36 -12.02 6.23
C SER A 118 -4.63 -11.56 7.50
N LEU A 119 -3.39 -11.05 7.36
CA LEU A 119 -2.60 -10.48 8.47
C LEU A 119 -3.02 -9.07 8.86
N VAL A 120 -3.65 -8.34 7.96
CA VAL A 120 -3.91 -6.91 8.13
C VAL A 120 -5.02 -6.69 9.15
N GLN A 121 -4.72 -5.99 10.24
CA GLN A 121 -5.70 -5.56 11.23
C GLN A 121 -6.24 -4.17 10.92
N ARG A 122 -5.38 -3.28 10.42
CA ARG A 122 -5.78 -1.99 9.88
C ARG A 122 -4.70 -1.44 8.95
N VAL A 123 -5.07 -0.50 8.10
CA VAL A 123 -4.17 0.28 7.26
C VAL A 123 -4.33 1.75 7.64
N GLU A 124 -3.24 2.41 8.00
CA GLU A 124 -3.17 3.86 8.21
C GLU A 124 -2.62 4.47 6.92
N TYR A 125 -3.41 5.30 6.26
CA TYR A 125 -3.06 5.92 4.99
C TYR A 125 -3.00 7.44 5.13
N ILE A 126 -1.78 8.01 4.98
CA ILE A 126 -1.51 9.41 5.17
C ILE A 126 -1.03 10.00 3.85
N ARG A 127 -1.72 11.00 3.34
CA ARG A 127 -1.38 11.68 2.08
C ARG A 127 -0.48 12.88 2.33
N GLY A 128 0.33 13.21 1.34
CA GLY A 128 1.23 14.35 1.38
C GLY A 128 2.66 14.03 1.78
N PRO A 129 3.56 15.04 1.82
CA PRO A 129 4.97 14.83 2.09
C PRO A 129 5.16 14.41 3.55
N ARG A 130 5.87 13.31 3.77
CA ARG A 130 6.14 12.79 5.11
C ARG A 130 7.61 12.44 5.33
N SER A 131 8.50 12.87 4.42
CA SER A 131 9.93 12.62 4.58
C SER A 131 10.51 13.31 5.81
N ALA A 132 9.97 14.45 6.23
CA ALA A 132 10.34 15.12 7.46
C ALA A 132 10.05 14.32 8.75
N VAL A 133 9.26 13.25 8.62
CA VAL A 133 8.92 12.35 9.75
C VAL A 133 9.51 10.95 9.53
N TYR A 134 9.39 10.42 8.30
CA TYR A 134 9.68 9.01 8.00
C TYR A 134 10.93 8.79 7.15
N GLY A 135 11.53 9.86 6.58
CA GLY A 135 12.72 9.78 5.73
C GLY A 135 12.39 9.55 4.25
N SER A 136 13.36 9.01 3.54
CA SER A 136 13.32 8.80 2.09
C SER A 136 12.11 7.98 1.62
N GLY A 137 11.49 8.42 0.51
CA GLY A 137 10.42 7.68 -0.19
C GLY A 137 9.00 8.09 0.19
N ALA A 138 8.81 9.03 1.14
CA ALA A 138 7.49 9.52 1.55
C ALA A 138 7.13 10.83 0.83
N ILE A 139 7.20 10.86 -0.51
CA ILE A 139 6.83 12.01 -1.36
C ILE A 139 5.31 12.09 -1.50
N GLY A 140 4.66 11.02 -1.97
CA GLY A 140 3.21 10.97 -2.19
C GLY A 140 2.41 10.72 -0.93
N GLY A 141 2.99 10.01 0.02
CA GLY A 141 2.37 9.62 1.28
C GLY A 141 3.00 8.42 1.94
N VAL A 142 2.33 7.96 3.00
CA VAL A 142 2.71 6.79 3.79
C VAL A 142 1.53 5.84 3.92
N VAL A 143 1.78 4.55 3.73
CA VAL A 143 0.85 3.46 3.99
C VAL A 143 1.45 2.62 5.11
N ASN A 144 0.86 2.63 6.30
CA ASN A 144 1.32 1.84 7.43
C ASN A 144 0.34 0.68 7.67
N ILE A 145 0.79 -0.53 7.42
CA ILE A 145 0.03 -1.75 7.57
C ILE A 145 0.26 -2.29 8.97
N ILE A 146 -0.78 -2.39 9.77
CA ILE A 146 -0.73 -2.89 11.14
C ILE A 146 -1.19 -4.35 11.17
N THR A 147 -0.33 -5.24 11.67
CA THR A 147 -0.59 -6.68 11.71
C THR A 147 -0.95 -7.21 13.12
N MET A 148 -0.62 -6.46 14.16
CA MET A 148 -0.86 -6.89 15.55
C MET A 148 -2.22 -6.42 16.07
N SER A 149 -2.89 -7.32 16.80
CA SER A 149 -4.07 -7.01 17.62
C SER A 149 -3.79 -7.30 19.09
N ASN A 150 -4.41 -6.52 19.98
CA ASN A 150 -4.38 -6.77 21.42
C ASN A 150 -5.56 -7.62 21.91
N ASP A 151 -6.50 -7.94 21.01
CA ASP A 151 -7.72 -8.67 21.35
C ASP A 151 -7.50 -10.17 21.27
N GLU A 152 -8.00 -10.91 22.25
CA GLU A 152 -8.03 -12.37 22.16
C GLU A 152 -8.99 -12.81 21.06
N LYS A 153 -8.49 -13.65 20.17
CA LYS A 153 -9.26 -14.13 19.03
C LYS A 153 -8.72 -15.48 18.55
N ALA A 154 -9.64 -16.38 18.23
CA ALA A 154 -9.31 -17.57 17.44
C ALA A 154 -10.32 -17.65 16.29
N GLN A 155 -9.83 -17.64 15.06
CA GLN A 155 -10.66 -17.62 13.86
C GLN A 155 -10.03 -18.45 12.75
N ILE A 156 -10.86 -19.15 12.00
CA ILE A 156 -10.48 -19.81 10.73
C ILE A 156 -11.39 -19.30 9.62
N ASN A 157 -10.83 -19.13 8.44
CA ASN A 157 -11.54 -18.70 7.24
C ASN A 157 -11.26 -19.68 6.10
N ALA A 158 -12.28 -19.92 5.26
CA ALA A 158 -12.16 -20.67 4.04
C ALA A 158 -12.99 -20.01 2.93
N GLY A 159 -12.43 -19.91 1.74
CA GLY A 159 -13.09 -19.28 0.59
C GLY A 159 -12.76 -19.97 -0.72
N MET A 160 -13.67 -19.84 -1.69
CA MET A 160 -13.51 -20.30 -3.05
C MET A 160 -14.16 -19.32 -4.04
N GLY A 161 -13.76 -19.38 -5.29
CA GLY A 161 -14.33 -18.49 -6.31
C GLY A 161 -14.00 -18.88 -7.74
N THR A 162 -14.34 -17.99 -8.65
CA THR A 162 -14.02 -18.12 -10.08
C THR A 162 -12.52 -18.25 -10.30
N ASN A 163 -12.13 -18.69 -11.48
CA ASN A 163 -10.74 -18.91 -11.87
C ASN A 163 -9.98 -19.91 -10.96
N GLY A 164 -10.71 -20.80 -10.29
CA GLY A 164 -10.13 -21.77 -9.34
C GLY A 164 -9.55 -21.12 -8.09
N TYR A 165 -10.03 -19.93 -7.71
CA TYR A 165 -9.63 -19.25 -6.48
C TYR A 165 -9.97 -20.08 -5.26
N GLN A 166 -9.01 -20.17 -4.34
CA GLN A 166 -9.15 -20.78 -3.02
C GLN A 166 -8.30 -19.99 -2.01
N ALA A 167 -8.85 -19.79 -0.83
CA ALA A 167 -8.15 -19.14 0.28
C ALA A 167 -8.49 -19.85 1.59
N TYR A 168 -7.48 -20.08 2.41
CA TYR A 168 -7.59 -20.68 3.73
C TYR A 168 -6.67 -19.92 4.67
N ASP A 169 -7.19 -19.42 5.77
CA ASP A 169 -6.37 -18.77 6.78
C ASP A 169 -6.91 -19.04 8.18
N GLY A 170 -6.03 -18.88 9.14
CA GLY A 170 -6.36 -19.01 10.55
C GLY A 170 -5.47 -18.13 11.40
N VAL A 171 -6.04 -17.59 12.47
CA VAL A 171 -5.35 -16.81 13.49
C VAL A 171 -5.77 -17.26 14.87
N ILE A 172 -4.80 -17.36 15.76
CA ILE A 172 -5.01 -17.48 17.19
C ILE A 172 -4.23 -16.38 17.91
N ASN A 173 -4.91 -15.61 18.73
CA ASN A 173 -4.35 -14.58 19.59
C ASN A 173 -4.83 -14.84 21.01
N LYS A 174 -3.92 -15.30 21.87
CA LYS A 174 -4.26 -15.79 23.21
C LYS A 174 -3.37 -15.16 24.27
N ARG A 175 -4.00 -14.71 25.35
CA ARG A 175 -3.32 -14.15 26.51
C ARG A 175 -3.02 -15.21 27.58
N PHE A 176 -1.79 -15.24 28.04
CA PHE A 176 -1.30 -16.06 29.16
C PHE A 176 -0.68 -15.14 30.21
N GLY A 177 -1.47 -14.75 31.21
CA GLY A 177 -1.04 -13.73 32.17
C GLY A 177 -0.68 -12.42 31.48
N ASP A 178 0.54 -11.96 31.64
CA ASP A 178 1.04 -10.72 31.04
C ASP A 178 1.61 -10.89 29.62
N THR A 179 1.48 -12.09 29.06
CA THR A 179 2.00 -12.43 27.74
C THR A 179 0.86 -12.67 26.74
N MET A 180 0.86 -11.96 25.63
CA MET A 180 0.05 -12.23 24.47
C MET A 180 0.87 -13.02 23.45
N VAL A 181 0.35 -14.14 22.99
CA VAL A 181 0.93 -14.99 21.94
C VAL A 181 -0.01 -15.00 20.74
N THR A 182 0.53 -14.71 19.57
CA THR A 182 -0.21 -14.74 18.31
C THR A 182 0.47 -15.67 17.33
N ALA A 183 -0.32 -16.48 16.64
CA ALA A 183 0.12 -17.25 15.49
C ALA A 183 -0.94 -17.18 14.39
N ALA A 184 -0.51 -17.02 13.15
CA ALA A 184 -1.37 -17.02 11.99
C ALA A 184 -0.71 -17.76 10.82
N GLY A 185 -1.55 -18.37 9.99
CA GLY A 185 -1.13 -19.01 8.75
C GLY A 185 -2.16 -18.76 7.66
N ALA A 186 -1.71 -18.65 6.42
CA ALA A 186 -2.59 -18.50 5.28
C ALA A 186 -2.06 -19.23 4.05
N TYR A 187 -2.98 -19.69 3.24
CA TYR A 187 -2.75 -20.24 1.92
C TYR A 187 -3.78 -19.66 0.96
N GLN A 188 -3.32 -19.14 -0.17
CA GLN A 188 -4.16 -18.54 -1.20
C GLN A 188 -3.67 -19.01 -2.56
N THR A 189 -4.59 -19.38 -3.45
CA THR A 189 -4.24 -19.79 -4.81
C THR A 189 -5.35 -19.45 -5.79
N THR A 190 -4.99 -19.25 -7.04
CA THR A 190 -5.90 -19.19 -8.20
C THR A 190 -5.22 -19.81 -9.41
N LYS A 191 -6.01 -20.38 -10.30
CA LYS A 191 -5.52 -20.83 -11.61
C LYS A 191 -5.38 -19.66 -12.59
N GLY A 192 -5.91 -18.48 -12.22
CA GLY A 192 -5.87 -17.29 -13.05
C GLY A 192 -6.59 -17.43 -14.40
N PHE A 193 -6.22 -16.56 -15.30
CA PHE A 193 -6.69 -16.48 -16.68
C PHE A 193 -5.51 -16.03 -17.55
N ASN A 194 -5.61 -16.19 -18.88
CA ASN A 194 -4.58 -15.67 -19.78
C ASN A 194 -4.59 -14.13 -19.75
N ILE A 195 -3.49 -13.53 -19.28
CA ILE A 195 -3.37 -12.07 -19.11
C ILE A 195 -3.04 -11.33 -20.40
N GLN A 196 -2.50 -12.02 -21.43
CA GLN A 196 -2.13 -11.42 -22.73
C GLN A 196 -2.68 -12.20 -23.95
N PRO A 197 -3.99 -12.46 -24.06
CA PRO A 197 -4.56 -13.32 -25.09
C PRO A 197 -4.42 -12.80 -26.52
N GLY A 198 -4.01 -11.58 -26.72
CA GLY A 198 -3.84 -10.93 -28.05
C GLY A 198 -2.40 -10.70 -28.44
N SER A 199 -1.45 -11.07 -27.62
CA SER A 199 -0.03 -10.86 -27.92
C SER A 199 0.41 -11.82 -29.02
N PRO A 200 0.93 -11.33 -30.18
CA PRO A 200 1.47 -12.20 -31.22
C PRO A 200 2.72 -12.97 -30.79
N TYR A 201 3.27 -12.66 -29.64
CA TYR A 201 4.53 -13.18 -29.10
C TYR A 201 4.33 -14.00 -27.84
N SER A 202 3.21 -13.88 -27.14
CA SER A 202 2.80 -14.87 -26.16
C SER A 202 2.34 -16.08 -26.94
N GLY A 203 3.21 -16.99 -27.25
CA GLY A 203 2.89 -18.27 -27.92
C GLY A 203 2.04 -19.17 -27.02
N ASP A 204 1.48 -18.62 -25.99
CA ASP A 204 0.90 -19.27 -24.87
C ASP A 204 -0.55 -18.84 -24.67
N SER A 205 -1.43 -19.81 -24.63
CA SER A 205 -2.85 -19.63 -24.33
C SER A 205 -3.16 -20.17 -22.93
N ASP A 206 -2.16 -20.27 -22.07
CA ASP A 206 -2.31 -20.82 -20.74
C ASP A 206 -3.00 -19.84 -19.77
N ARG A 207 -2.96 -20.18 -18.53
CA ARG A 207 -3.52 -19.37 -17.45
C ARG A 207 -2.42 -18.96 -16.50
N ASP A 208 -2.36 -17.67 -16.24
CA ASP A 208 -1.41 -17.08 -15.30
C ASP A 208 -1.92 -17.23 -13.88
N GLY A 209 -1.43 -18.26 -13.23
CA GLY A 209 -1.85 -18.63 -11.88
C GLY A 209 -1.09 -17.87 -10.79
N TYR A 210 -1.61 -17.98 -9.57
CA TYR A 210 -0.99 -17.42 -8.38
C TYR A 210 -1.10 -18.37 -7.19
N ARG A 211 -0.09 -18.36 -6.34
CA ARG A 211 -0.07 -19.13 -5.09
C ARG A 211 0.74 -18.40 -4.03
N ASN A 212 0.17 -18.23 -2.86
CA ASN A 212 0.83 -17.63 -1.70
C ASN A 212 0.70 -18.52 -0.46
N LYS A 213 1.78 -18.65 0.29
CA LYS A 213 1.85 -19.33 1.58
C LYS A 213 2.44 -18.42 2.60
N LEU A 214 1.80 -18.28 3.74
CA LEU A 214 2.19 -17.37 4.80
C LEU A 214 2.26 -18.09 6.14
N PHE A 215 3.23 -17.70 6.94
CA PHE A 215 3.28 -17.89 8.39
C PHE A 215 3.58 -16.56 9.07
N TRP A 216 2.88 -16.28 10.16
CA TRP A 216 3.12 -15.13 11.03
C TRP A 216 3.10 -15.57 12.50
N GLY A 217 4.02 -15.05 13.32
CA GLY A 217 4.10 -15.31 14.74
C GLY A 217 4.49 -14.07 15.52
N GLY A 218 3.93 -13.93 16.72
CA GLY A 218 4.21 -12.80 17.59
C GLY A 218 4.07 -13.14 19.06
N LEU A 219 4.88 -12.46 19.87
CA LEU A 219 4.86 -12.51 21.31
C LEU A 219 4.98 -11.08 21.84
N GLN A 220 4.10 -10.70 22.75
CA GLN A 220 4.14 -9.42 23.44
C GLN A 220 4.03 -9.68 24.94
N HIS A 221 4.95 -9.12 25.73
CA HIS A 221 5.00 -9.30 27.18
C HIS A 221 5.03 -7.98 27.92
N LYS A 222 4.20 -7.84 28.94
CA LYS A 222 4.25 -6.73 29.91
C LYS A 222 5.14 -7.14 31.07
N PHE A 223 6.29 -6.48 31.23
CA PHE A 223 7.16 -6.70 32.38
C PHE A 223 6.63 -6.01 33.63
N ASN A 224 5.97 -4.87 33.44
CA ASN A 224 5.23 -4.10 34.44
C ASN A 224 4.29 -3.10 33.74
N ASP A 225 3.61 -2.23 34.48
CA ASP A 225 2.64 -1.27 33.94
C ASP A 225 3.24 -0.29 32.93
N ASN A 226 4.54 -0.01 33.04
CA ASN A 226 5.22 0.98 32.22
C ASN A 226 6.08 0.37 31.11
N PHE A 227 6.52 -0.88 31.28
CA PHE A 227 7.52 -1.50 30.42
C PHE A 227 7.03 -2.78 29.78
N SER A 228 7.11 -2.86 28.48
CA SER A 228 6.74 -4.03 27.68
C SER A 228 7.76 -4.30 26.58
N GLY A 229 7.75 -5.52 26.08
CA GLY A 229 8.57 -5.94 24.95
C GLY A 229 7.77 -6.80 23.99
N PHE A 230 8.24 -6.88 22.77
CA PHE A 230 7.65 -7.74 21.74
C PHE A 230 8.71 -8.38 20.86
N PHE A 231 8.35 -9.51 20.31
CA PHE A 231 9.00 -10.17 19.18
C PHE A 231 7.92 -10.63 18.23
N ARG A 232 8.08 -10.37 16.94
CA ARG A 232 7.14 -10.78 15.90
C ARG A 232 7.84 -10.98 14.58
N GLY A 233 7.19 -11.69 13.69
CA GLY A 233 7.71 -11.84 12.35
C GLY A 233 6.80 -12.63 11.45
N TYR A 234 7.07 -12.52 10.17
CA TYR A 234 6.37 -13.27 9.14
C TYR A 234 7.33 -13.78 8.08
N SER A 235 6.88 -14.82 7.41
CA SER A 235 7.49 -15.32 6.19
C SER A 235 6.39 -15.71 5.22
N TYR A 236 6.47 -15.24 3.98
CA TYR A 236 5.60 -15.71 2.92
C TYR A 236 6.37 -16.04 1.65
N THR A 237 5.80 -16.93 0.86
CA THR A 237 6.28 -17.27 -0.48
C THR A 237 5.12 -17.11 -1.45
N ALA A 238 5.27 -16.19 -2.40
CA ALA A 238 4.33 -15.93 -3.45
C ALA A 238 4.93 -16.35 -4.80
N ASN A 239 4.16 -17.15 -5.56
CA ASN A 239 4.49 -17.54 -6.91
C ASN A 239 3.41 -17.00 -7.85
N ASN A 240 3.80 -16.38 -8.94
CA ASN A 240 2.89 -15.99 -10.01
C ASN A 240 3.46 -16.36 -11.37
N ASP A 241 2.60 -16.89 -12.21
CA ASP A 241 2.88 -17.10 -13.62
C ASP A 241 2.68 -15.79 -14.38
N TYR A 242 3.45 -15.56 -15.43
CA TYR A 242 3.32 -14.39 -16.28
C TYR A 242 3.85 -14.66 -17.69
N ASP A 243 3.32 -13.91 -18.67
CA ASP A 243 3.79 -13.95 -20.04
C ASP A 243 4.96 -13.02 -20.26
N GLN A 244 6.02 -13.54 -20.82
CA GLN A 244 7.12 -12.73 -21.36
C GLN A 244 7.01 -12.71 -22.88
N GLY A 245 6.69 -11.54 -23.46
CA GLY A 245 6.73 -11.35 -24.91
C GLY A 245 8.15 -11.59 -25.44
N SER A 246 8.30 -12.46 -26.42
CA SER A 246 9.59 -12.73 -27.05
C SER A 246 9.65 -12.09 -28.42
N MET A 247 10.55 -11.11 -28.59
CA MET A 247 10.84 -10.44 -29.86
C MET A 247 11.49 -11.37 -30.90
N TYR A 248 11.95 -12.56 -30.54
CA TYR A 248 12.76 -13.45 -31.40
C TYR A 248 12.26 -14.88 -31.51
N GLY A 249 10.96 -15.10 -31.34
CA GLY A 249 10.31 -16.36 -31.73
C GLY A 249 10.63 -17.58 -30.85
N SER A 250 11.18 -17.38 -29.69
CA SER A 250 11.37 -18.40 -28.66
C SER A 250 10.40 -18.18 -27.51
N ALA A 251 9.12 -18.05 -27.84
CA ALA A 251 8.07 -18.13 -26.85
C ALA A 251 7.98 -19.58 -26.38
N THR A 252 8.84 -19.96 -25.49
CA THR A 252 8.77 -21.26 -24.80
C THR A 252 7.94 -21.14 -23.53
N GLY A 253 6.93 -20.28 -23.58
CA GLY A 253 5.81 -20.26 -22.61
C GLY A 253 6.22 -19.85 -21.22
N ASN A 254 5.55 -20.26 -20.31
CA ASN A 254 5.39 -20.18 -18.87
C ASN A 254 6.61 -19.65 -18.12
N GLU A 255 6.63 -18.34 -17.90
CA GLU A 255 7.54 -17.70 -16.98
C GLU A 255 6.91 -17.68 -15.58
N GLU A 256 7.72 -17.86 -14.56
CA GLU A 256 7.28 -17.80 -13.16
C GLU A 256 8.16 -16.83 -12.38
N ALA A 257 7.52 -15.95 -11.62
CA ALA A 257 8.16 -15.16 -10.58
C ALA A 257 7.88 -15.77 -9.22
N GLN A 258 8.92 -15.94 -8.39
CA GLN A 258 8.78 -16.38 -7.02
C GLN A 258 9.38 -15.36 -6.07
N ASN A 259 8.53 -14.80 -5.20
CA ASN A 259 8.92 -13.90 -4.14
C ASN A 259 8.93 -14.63 -2.81
N TYR A 260 10.07 -14.64 -2.16
CA TYR A 260 10.23 -15.06 -0.78
C TYR A 260 10.50 -13.83 0.07
N ASN A 261 9.63 -13.54 1.01
CA ASN A 261 9.75 -12.40 1.90
C ASN A 261 9.69 -12.85 3.36
N GLN A 262 10.61 -12.36 4.16
CA GLN A 262 10.59 -12.54 5.61
C GLN A 262 10.94 -11.24 6.32
N SER A 263 10.31 -11.00 7.45
CA SER A 263 10.60 -9.88 8.34
C SER A 263 10.49 -10.34 9.78
N TRP A 264 11.47 -9.96 10.58
CA TRP A 264 11.54 -10.27 12.01
C TRP A 264 11.89 -9.00 12.75
N ASP A 265 11.09 -8.61 13.73
CA ASP A 265 11.37 -7.46 14.56
C ASP A 265 11.17 -7.75 16.05
N THR A 266 11.96 -7.08 16.84
CA THR A 266 11.86 -7.06 18.30
C THR A 266 11.90 -5.64 18.77
N GLY A 267 11.26 -5.37 19.89
CA GLY A 267 11.26 -4.02 20.44
C GLY A 267 10.91 -3.97 21.92
N LEU A 268 11.25 -2.83 22.48
CA LEU A 268 10.95 -2.45 23.86
C LEU A 268 10.12 -1.17 23.83
N ARG A 269 9.11 -1.10 24.69
CA ARG A 269 8.26 0.08 24.88
C ARG A 269 8.26 0.48 26.35
N TYR A 270 8.42 1.76 26.58
CA TYR A 270 8.28 2.38 27.88
C TYR A 270 7.25 3.50 27.83
N ASN A 271 6.25 3.45 28.69
CA ASN A 271 5.22 4.47 28.81
C ASN A 271 5.09 4.85 30.28
N SER A 272 5.24 6.13 30.60
CA SER A 272 5.10 6.64 31.95
C SER A 272 4.52 8.05 31.95
N GLY A 273 3.26 8.16 32.33
CA GLY A 273 2.56 9.44 32.31
C GLY A 273 2.55 10.05 30.91
N ILE A 274 3.16 11.25 30.80
CA ILE A 274 3.23 12.00 29.54
C ILE A 274 4.36 11.57 28.60
N TYR A 275 5.23 10.64 29.01
CA TYR A 275 6.41 10.23 28.24
C TYR A 275 6.27 8.81 27.70
N SER A 276 6.58 8.63 26.43
CA SER A 276 6.69 7.34 25.78
C SER A 276 8.01 7.19 25.02
N SER A 277 8.55 5.99 25.02
CA SER A 277 9.77 5.64 24.29
C SER A 277 9.64 4.26 23.66
N GLN A 278 10.15 4.10 22.45
CA GLN A 278 10.15 2.81 21.76
C GLN A 278 11.48 2.58 21.05
N LEU A 279 12.05 1.41 21.26
CA LEU A 279 13.19 0.89 20.50
C LEU A 279 12.72 -0.30 19.67
N ILE A 280 13.03 -0.29 18.37
CA ILE A 280 12.76 -1.40 17.44
C ILE A 280 14.06 -1.78 16.75
N ALA A 281 14.31 -3.09 16.63
CA ALA A 281 15.32 -3.66 15.75
C ALA A 281 14.65 -4.65 14.82
N ASN A 282 14.91 -4.53 13.52
CA ASN A 282 14.27 -5.33 12.46
C ASN A 282 15.31 -5.89 11.50
N TYR A 283 15.04 -7.10 11.02
CA TYR A 283 15.73 -7.75 9.91
C TYR A 283 14.72 -8.20 8.88
N GLN A 284 14.95 -7.82 7.63
CA GLN A 284 14.15 -8.25 6.48
C GLN A 284 15.04 -8.88 5.42
N ARG A 285 14.49 -9.86 4.71
CA ARG A 285 15.09 -10.41 3.50
C ARG A 285 14.00 -10.66 2.46
N LEU A 286 14.23 -10.13 1.28
CA LEU A 286 13.35 -10.27 0.14
C LEU A 286 14.13 -10.88 -1.03
N LYS A 287 13.70 -12.05 -1.51
CA LYS A 287 14.26 -12.72 -2.69
C LYS A 287 13.23 -12.74 -3.79
N ASN A 288 13.61 -12.24 -4.94
CA ASN A 288 12.80 -12.27 -6.15
C ASN A 288 13.53 -13.14 -7.19
N TYR A 289 12.95 -14.30 -7.51
CA TYR A 289 13.39 -15.18 -8.57
C TYR A 289 12.50 -14.98 -9.79
N ASN A 290 13.11 -14.96 -11.00
CA ASN A 290 12.39 -15.05 -12.25
C ASN A 290 13.04 -16.17 -13.07
N TYR A 291 12.24 -17.11 -13.59
CA TYR A 291 12.71 -18.28 -14.31
C TYR A 291 11.63 -18.86 -15.22
N THR A 292 12.06 -19.63 -16.22
CA THR A 292 11.13 -20.39 -17.03
C THR A 292 10.57 -21.56 -16.21
N ASN A 293 9.26 -21.67 -16.10
CA ASN A 293 8.54 -22.56 -15.19
C ASN A 293 8.99 -24.03 -15.27
N ASN A 294 9.17 -24.57 -16.48
CA ASN A 294 9.57 -25.96 -16.69
C ASN A 294 11.07 -26.23 -16.37
N LEU A 295 11.89 -25.19 -16.23
CA LEU A 295 13.31 -25.30 -15.90
C LEU A 295 13.59 -25.06 -14.41
N GLY A 296 12.74 -24.26 -13.75
CA GLY A 296 12.80 -23.97 -12.32
C GLY A 296 13.86 -22.94 -11.93
N ARG A 297 13.76 -22.43 -10.71
CA ARG A 297 14.55 -21.30 -10.18
C ARG A 297 16.07 -21.51 -10.07
N TYR A 298 16.55 -22.72 -10.31
CA TYR A 298 17.99 -23.04 -10.30
C TYR A 298 18.57 -23.28 -11.69
N ALA A 299 17.78 -23.01 -12.73
CA ALA A 299 18.25 -23.10 -14.11
C ALA A 299 19.29 -22.00 -14.40
N GLY A 300 20.09 -22.18 -15.44
CA GLY A 300 21.16 -21.24 -15.77
C GLY A 300 20.68 -19.89 -16.31
N ASP A 301 19.41 -19.78 -16.72
CA ASP A 301 18.73 -18.56 -17.17
C ASP A 301 17.93 -17.85 -16.06
N ALA A 302 17.75 -18.51 -14.91
CA ALA A 302 17.06 -17.93 -13.78
C ALA A 302 17.82 -16.70 -13.22
N THR A 303 17.05 -15.68 -12.83
CA THR A 303 17.60 -14.50 -12.18
C THR A 303 17.15 -14.44 -10.72
N LEU A 304 17.98 -13.83 -9.89
CA LEU A 304 17.72 -13.63 -8.45
C LEU A 304 18.12 -12.22 -8.05
N ASP A 305 17.20 -11.50 -7.45
CA ASP A 305 17.47 -10.30 -6.64
C ASP A 305 17.25 -10.65 -5.17
N ASP A 306 18.29 -10.53 -4.35
CA ASP A 306 18.31 -10.85 -2.92
C ASP A 306 18.63 -9.58 -2.14
N MET A 307 17.60 -8.98 -1.53
CA MET A 307 17.71 -7.77 -0.73
C MET A 307 17.65 -8.12 0.75
N GLU A 308 18.67 -7.73 1.49
CA GLU A 308 18.67 -7.75 2.94
C GLU A 308 18.55 -6.33 3.48
N GLN A 309 17.72 -6.12 4.49
CA GLN A 309 17.57 -4.86 5.18
C GLN A 309 17.68 -5.08 6.69
N ARG A 310 18.49 -4.26 7.35
CA ARG A 310 18.54 -4.12 8.79
C ARG A 310 18.08 -2.73 9.18
N TYR A 311 17.26 -2.63 10.19
CA TYR A 311 16.69 -1.36 10.61
C TYR A 311 16.66 -1.29 12.13
N ILE A 312 17.13 -0.17 12.69
CA ILE A 312 17.04 0.14 14.10
C ILE A 312 16.43 1.53 14.24
N GLN A 313 15.44 1.66 15.11
CA GLN A 313 14.81 2.93 15.42
C GLN A 313 14.65 3.10 16.92
N TRP A 314 15.02 4.27 17.43
CA TRP A 314 14.70 4.71 18.77
C TRP A 314 13.93 6.02 18.69
N GLY A 315 12.66 5.99 19.08
CA GLY A 315 11.76 7.12 19.09
C GLY A 315 11.28 7.44 20.49
N ASN A 316 11.10 8.72 20.77
CA ASN A 316 10.65 9.25 22.05
C ASN A 316 9.56 10.28 21.81
N SER A 317 8.55 10.33 22.67
CA SER A 317 7.48 11.31 22.61
C SER A 317 7.16 11.80 24.01
N ILE A 318 6.84 13.09 24.11
CA ILE A 318 6.38 13.72 25.33
C ILE A 318 5.14 14.56 25.03
N GLU A 319 4.10 14.36 25.82
CA GLU A 319 2.91 15.20 25.76
C GLU A 319 3.20 16.56 26.39
N VAL A 320 2.85 17.65 25.70
CA VAL A 320 3.07 19.02 26.13
C VAL A 320 1.80 19.84 25.87
N GLY A 321 1.17 20.32 26.93
CA GLY A 321 -0.07 21.09 26.80
C GLY A 321 -1.18 20.30 26.10
N HIS A 322 -1.68 20.80 24.98
CA HIS A 322 -2.67 20.13 24.13
C HIS A 322 -2.05 19.55 22.85
N GLY A 323 -0.86 18.99 22.97
CA GLY A 323 -0.14 18.38 21.85
C GLY A 323 0.99 17.49 22.34
N ALA A 324 1.92 17.16 21.43
CA ALA A 324 3.07 16.34 21.72
C ALA A 324 4.28 16.75 20.90
N ILE A 325 5.46 16.44 21.41
CA ILE A 325 6.73 16.55 20.71
C ILE A 325 7.33 15.14 20.65
N SER A 326 7.77 14.72 19.46
CA SER A 326 8.44 13.44 19.25
C SER A 326 9.77 13.65 18.55
N GLY A 327 10.77 12.90 18.96
CA GLY A 327 12.10 12.94 18.34
C GLY A 327 12.78 11.58 18.44
N GLY A 328 13.68 11.34 17.52
CA GLY A 328 14.37 10.06 17.50
C GLY A 328 15.42 9.95 16.42
N ILE A 329 16.03 8.79 16.41
CA ILE A 329 17.06 8.40 15.45
C ILE A 329 16.68 7.05 14.84
N ASP A 330 16.93 6.89 13.56
CA ASP A 330 16.87 5.59 12.91
C ASP A 330 18.12 5.35 12.06
N TRP A 331 18.46 4.07 11.92
CA TRP A 331 19.53 3.58 11.09
C TRP A 331 19.01 2.44 10.23
N LYS A 332 19.34 2.47 8.95
CA LYS A 332 18.99 1.45 7.97
C LYS A 332 20.21 1.06 7.15
N GLN A 333 20.42 -0.24 7.02
CA GLN A 333 21.41 -0.84 6.13
C GLN A 333 20.66 -1.65 5.07
N GLU A 334 20.97 -1.41 3.81
CA GLU A 334 20.46 -2.15 2.65
C GLU A 334 21.62 -2.87 1.98
N LYS A 335 21.44 -4.16 1.68
CA LYS A 335 22.43 -4.97 0.95
C LYS A 335 21.73 -5.71 -0.18
N LEU A 336 22.18 -5.48 -1.40
CA LEU A 336 21.65 -6.12 -2.61
C LEU A 336 22.69 -7.06 -3.21
N THR A 337 22.30 -8.34 -3.32
CA THR A 337 22.99 -9.33 -4.15
C THR A 337 22.07 -9.65 -5.32
N SER A 338 22.50 -9.39 -6.54
CA SER A 338 21.67 -9.59 -7.73
C SER A 338 22.43 -10.29 -8.83
N SER A 339 21.84 -11.37 -9.36
CA SER A 339 22.34 -12.02 -10.58
C SER A 339 22.16 -11.13 -11.82
N SER A 340 21.38 -10.06 -11.70
CA SER A 340 21.12 -9.09 -12.75
C SER A 340 22.17 -7.96 -12.80
N ILE A 341 23.01 -7.82 -11.78
CA ILE A 341 24.05 -6.78 -11.72
C ILE A 341 25.38 -7.32 -12.29
N THR A 342 26.08 -6.48 -13.06
CA THR A 342 27.28 -6.86 -13.83
C THR A 342 28.52 -7.19 -12.99
N LYS A 343 28.51 -6.91 -11.70
CA LYS A 343 29.61 -7.21 -10.78
C LYS A 343 29.18 -8.24 -9.77
N SER A 344 30.08 -9.11 -9.40
CA SER A 344 29.87 -10.16 -8.39
C SER A 344 29.91 -9.64 -6.95
N ASP A 345 30.06 -8.33 -6.74
CA ASP A 345 30.19 -7.73 -5.41
C ASP A 345 28.81 -7.39 -4.86
N ASP A 346 28.62 -7.72 -3.59
CA ASP A 346 27.44 -7.27 -2.84
C ASP A 346 27.45 -5.75 -2.69
N TYR A 347 26.34 -5.08 -3.02
CA TYR A 347 26.20 -3.65 -2.81
C TYR A 347 25.50 -3.37 -1.49
N GLU A 348 26.10 -2.51 -0.69
CA GLU A 348 25.66 -2.16 0.65
C GLU A 348 25.58 -0.64 0.78
N ARG A 349 24.60 -0.17 1.54
CA ARG A 349 24.41 1.26 1.82
C ARG A 349 23.81 1.46 3.19
N ASP A 350 24.42 2.35 3.97
CA ASP A 350 23.94 2.80 5.28
C ASP A 350 23.25 4.17 5.17
N THR A 351 22.14 4.30 5.87
CA THR A 351 21.43 5.57 6.02
C THR A 351 21.10 5.79 7.50
N THR A 352 21.41 6.98 8.02
CA THR A 352 21.07 7.38 9.39
C THR A 352 20.22 8.64 9.35
N GLY A 353 19.08 8.63 10.04
CA GLY A 353 18.17 9.76 10.12
C GLY A 353 17.94 10.24 11.53
N LEU A 354 17.90 11.56 11.71
CA LEU A 354 17.54 12.23 12.96
C LEU A 354 16.32 13.11 12.71
N TYR A 355 15.26 12.94 13.49
CA TYR A 355 14.02 13.70 13.31
C TYR A 355 13.52 14.34 14.61
N LEU A 356 12.81 15.46 14.44
CA LEU A 356 12.03 16.12 15.47
C LEU A 356 10.70 16.56 14.86
N THR A 357 9.59 16.23 15.50
CA THR A 357 8.24 16.61 15.08
C THR A 357 7.43 17.04 16.29
N GLY A 358 6.53 17.97 16.10
CA GLY A 358 5.64 18.41 17.16
C GLY A 358 4.35 18.96 16.62
N GLN A 359 3.31 18.81 17.42
CA GLN A 359 1.99 19.38 17.19
C GLN A 359 1.50 20.04 18.48
N GLN A 360 0.88 21.21 18.36
CA GLN A 360 0.33 21.94 19.49
C GLN A 360 -0.96 22.62 19.08
N GLN A 361 -2.02 22.41 19.85
CA GLN A 361 -3.25 23.19 19.75
C GLN A 361 -3.19 24.38 20.70
N ILE A 362 -3.43 25.56 20.16
CA ILE A 362 -3.48 26.85 20.88
C ILE A 362 -4.83 27.48 20.56
N SER A 363 -5.77 27.43 21.52
CA SER A 363 -7.16 27.85 21.29
C SER A 363 -7.77 27.05 20.11
N ASN A 364 -8.22 27.73 19.08
CA ASN A 364 -8.82 27.16 17.87
C ASN A 364 -7.83 26.97 16.70
N VAL A 365 -6.53 27.07 16.96
CA VAL A 365 -5.47 26.87 15.97
C VAL A 365 -4.61 25.69 16.38
N THR A 366 -4.42 24.74 15.49
CA THR A 366 -3.46 23.64 15.62
C THR A 366 -2.27 23.90 14.71
N LEU A 367 -1.07 23.85 15.27
CA LEU A 367 0.19 24.01 14.54
C LEU A 367 0.98 22.72 14.56
N GLU A 368 1.55 22.34 13.43
CA GLU A 368 2.45 21.20 13.26
C GLU A 368 3.74 21.65 12.60
N ALA A 369 4.87 21.15 13.09
CA ALA A 369 6.17 21.34 12.47
C ALA A 369 7.01 20.08 12.63
N SER A 370 7.73 19.72 11.59
CA SER A 370 8.65 18.58 11.56
C SER A 370 9.91 18.95 10.79
N GLY A 371 11.04 18.42 11.25
CA GLY A 371 12.32 18.53 10.60
C GLY A 371 13.10 17.23 10.72
N ARG A 372 13.86 16.89 9.69
CA ARG A 372 14.67 15.69 9.62
C ARG A 372 15.92 15.92 8.81
N GLU A 373 17.03 15.35 9.28
CA GLU A 373 18.30 15.25 8.57
C GLU A 373 18.62 13.77 8.36
N ASP A 374 18.80 13.38 7.11
CA ASP A 374 19.24 12.05 6.72
C ASP A 374 20.66 12.10 6.20
N HIS A 375 21.54 11.26 6.70
CA HIS A 375 22.86 11.01 6.16
C HIS A 375 22.86 9.67 5.42
N ASP A 376 22.98 9.73 4.11
CA ASP A 376 23.15 8.57 3.23
C ASP A 376 24.64 8.45 2.90
N GLU A 377 25.23 7.26 3.06
CA GLU A 377 26.66 7.02 2.83
C GLU A 377 27.10 7.41 1.41
N GLN A 378 26.21 7.31 0.42
CA GLN A 378 26.52 7.59 -0.98
C GLN A 378 26.14 9.00 -1.42
N PHE A 379 25.03 9.54 -0.89
CA PHE A 379 24.46 10.82 -1.32
C PHE A 379 24.70 11.96 -0.33
N GLY A 380 25.25 11.66 0.86
CA GLY A 380 25.53 12.66 1.90
C GLY A 380 24.26 13.10 2.67
N TRP A 381 24.27 14.36 3.11
CA TRP A 381 23.23 14.91 3.95
C TRP A 381 22.04 15.45 3.15
N HIS A 382 20.83 15.11 3.59
CA HIS A 382 19.56 15.60 3.02
C HIS A 382 18.62 16.04 4.13
N GLY A 383 18.36 17.35 4.18
CA GLY A 383 17.41 17.95 5.11
C GLY A 383 16.01 18.03 4.52
N THR A 384 15.01 17.60 5.28
CA THR A 384 13.59 17.78 4.94
C THR A 384 12.83 18.42 6.09
N TRP A 385 11.79 19.17 5.76
CA TRP A 385 10.94 19.81 6.74
C TRP A 385 9.52 19.97 6.25
N GLN A 386 8.59 20.07 7.17
CA GLN A 386 7.19 20.39 6.89
C GLN A 386 6.59 21.23 7.98
N THR A 387 5.60 22.03 7.63
CA THR A 387 4.74 22.76 8.56
C THR A 387 3.30 22.66 8.12
N ALA A 388 2.40 22.64 9.10
CA ALA A 388 0.97 22.73 8.85
C ALA A 388 0.29 23.58 9.91
N ALA A 389 -0.81 24.20 9.52
CA ALA A 389 -1.69 24.94 10.42
C ALA A 389 -3.14 24.55 10.12
N GLY A 390 -3.90 24.26 11.15
CA GLY A 390 -5.33 24.08 11.12
C GLY A 390 -6.01 25.18 11.92
N TRP A 391 -7.02 25.79 11.37
CA TRP A 391 -7.80 26.84 12.03
C TRP A 391 -9.27 26.47 12.05
N GLU A 392 -9.77 26.14 13.23
CA GLU A 392 -11.20 25.96 13.45
C GLU A 392 -11.87 27.34 13.52
N PHE A 393 -12.36 27.81 12.38
CA PHE A 393 -12.93 29.16 12.25
C PHE A 393 -14.39 29.24 12.69
N ILE A 394 -15.09 28.12 12.70
CA ILE A 394 -16.44 27.90 13.26
C ILE A 394 -16.42 26.50 13.87
N ASP A 395 -17.14 26.30 14.97
CA ASP A 395 -17.28 24.98 15.62
C ASP A 395 -17.69 23.91 14.60
N GLY A 396 -16.88 22.85 14.50
CA GLY A 396 -17.03 21.76 13.55
C GLY A 396 -16.58 22.08 12.11
N TYR A 397 -15.90 23.22 11.84
CA TYR A 397 -15.33 23.56 10.53
C TYR A 397 -13.89 24.04 10.65
N GLN A 398 -12.98 23.36 9.97
CA GLN A 398 -11.56 23.65 10.00
C GLN A 398 -11.02 23.98 8.60
N ALA A 399 -10.18 25.01 8.51
CA ALA A 399 -9.33 25.27 7.34
C ALA A 399 -7.91 24.81 7.64
N THR A 400 -7.26 24.16 6.69
CA THR A 400 -5.89 23.65 6.82
C THR A 400 -5.00 24.21 5.72
N LEU A 401 -3.75 24.49 6.06
CA LEU A 401 -2.69 24.87 5.13
C LEU A 401 -1.42 24.11 5.50
N SER A 402 -0.79 23.47 4.54
CA SER A 402 0.49 22.79 4.76
C SER A 402 1.48 23.06 3.64
N TYR A 403 2.76 23.00 4.01
CA TYR A 403 3.89 22.99 3.10
C TYR A 403 4.94 22.02 3.60
N GLY A 404 5.54 21.25 2.69
CA GLY A 404 6.59 20.32 3.05
C GLY A 404 7.52 19.99 1.90
N THR A 405 8.69 19.49 2.26
CA THR A 405 9.70 18.96 1.35
C THR A 405 9.85 17.47 1.56
N SER A 406 10.21 16.74 0.52
CA SER A 406 10.48 15.30 0.57
C SER A 406 11.55 14.92 -0.42
N PHE A 407 12.13 13.74 -0.23
CA PHE A 407 13.11 13.20 -1.16
C PHE A 407 12.98 11.68 -1.29
N LEU A 408 13.61 11.15 -2.35
CA LEU A 408 13.79 9.72 -2.55
C LEU A 408 15.21 9.45 -3.05
N SER A 409 16.00 8.70 -2.29
CA SER A 409 17.32 8.22 -2.73
C SER A 409 17.17 7.20 -3.87
N PRO A 410 18.04 7.23 -4.90
CA PRO A 410 18.10 6.20 -5.93
C PRO A 410 18.22 4.81 -5.31
N SER A 411 17.60 3.79 -5.90
CA SER A 411 17.81 2.41 -5.47
C SER A 411 19.21 1.91 -5.82
N LEU A 412 19.68 0.89 -5.12
CA LEU A 412 20.93 0.21 -5.48
C LEU A 412 20.89 -0.33 -6.91
N GLY A 413 19.72 -0.85 -7.35
CA GLY A 413 19.52 -1.33 -8.73
C GLY A 413 19.58 -0.22 -9.76
N GLN A 414 18.99 0.97 -9.51
CA GLN A 414 19.11 2.12 -10.42
C GLN A 414 20.55 2.61 -10.54
N GLN A 415 21.29 2.59 -9.45
CA GLN A 415 22.64 3.11 -9.38
C GLN A 415 23.68 2.17 -10.01
N TYR A 416 23.58 0.88 -9.76
CA TYR A 416 24.55 -0.11 -10.22
C TYR A 416 24.16 -0.84 -11.50
N GLY A 417 22.93 -0.61 -11.99
CA GLY A 417 22.45 -1.13 -13.26
C GLY A 417 22.06 -2.61 -13.21
N ALA A 418 21.84 -3.18 -14.39
CA ALA A 418 21.49 -4.58 -14.56
C ALA A 418 22.11 -5.16 -15.84
N ALA A 419 22.83 -6.25 -15.69
CA ALA A 419 23.41 -7.01 -16.81
C ALA A 419 22.42 -7.93 -17.52
N ARG A 420 21.24 -8.12 -16.94
CA ARG A 420 20.22 -9.12 -17.31
C ARG A 420 19.94 -9.23 -18.81
N PHE A 421 20.12 -8.15 -19.56
CA PHE A 421 19.82 -8.09 -20.98
C PHE A 421 21.06 -8.02 -21.88
N ALA A 422 22.28 -8.09 -21.31
CA ALA A 422 23.51 -7.88 -22.07
C ALA A 422 23.84 -9.00 -23.06
N SER A 423 23.34 -10.21 -22.84
CA SER A 423 23.74 -11.38 -23.63
C SER A 423 22.87 -11.69 -24.84
N ILE A 424 21.62 -11.23 -24.85
CA ILE A 424 20.63 -11.61 -25.88
C ILE A 424 20.06 -10.40 -26.63
N TYR A 425 19.91 -9.24 -25.99
CA TYR A 425 19.15 -8.10 -26.51
C TYR A 425 19.94 -6.77 -26.60
N GLY A 426 21.26 -6.80 -26.50
CA GLY A 426 22.11 -5.61 -26.55
C GLY A 426 22.76 -5.30 -25.19
N PRO A 427 23.36 -4.10 -25.04
CA PRO A 427 23.98 -3.72 -23.77
C PRO A 427 22.92 -3.65 -22.68
N GLY A 428 23.16 -4.34 -21.57
CA GLY A 428 22.31 -4.25 -20.38
C GLY A 428 22.18 -2.82 -19.87
N ILE A 429 21.57 -2.66 -18.69
CA ILE A 429 21.47 -1.35 -18.05
C ILE A 429 22.80 -1.03 -17.40
N ALA A 430 23.47 0.03 -17.85
CA ALA A 430 24.73 0.46 -17.31
C ALA A 430 24.58 1.13 -15.94
N ALA A 431 25.58 0.97 -15.08
CA ALA A 431 25.66 1.67 -13.81
C ALA A 431 25.75 3.19 -14.00
N ASN A 432 25.07 3.94 -13.13
CA ASN A 432 25.20 5.39 -13.06
C ASN A 432 25.43 5.86 -11.62
N PRO A 433 26.68 5.97 -11.17
CA PRO A 433 27.01 6.41 -9.83
C PRO A 433 26.73 7.91 -9.59
N ASN A 434 26.40 8.67 -10.64
CA ASN A 434 26.14 10.12 -10.56
C ASN A 434 24.65 10.46 -10.40
N LEU A 435 23.80 9.46 -10.16
CA LEU A 435 22.40 9.71 -9.83
C LEU A 435 22.28 10.57 -8.58
N LYS A 436 21.34 11.52 -8.65
CA LYS A 436 20.96 12.37 -7.51
C LYS A 436 19.62 11.91 -6.95
N PRO A 437 19.36 12.11 -5.66
CA PRO A 437 18.04 11.93 -5.11
C PRO A 437 16.97 12.74 -5.85
N GLU A 438 15.78 12.16 -5.96
CA GLU A 438 14.59 12.90 -6.36
C GLU A 438 14.14 13.77 -5.21
N GLU A 439 13.74 15.00 -5.48
CA GLU A 439 13.31 15.96 -4.47
C GLU A 439 11.92 16.50 -4.81
N SER A 440 11.12 16.78 -3.79
CA SER A 440 9.81 17.40 -3.99
C SER A 440 9.52 18.52 -3.01
N LYS A 441 8.68 19.44 -3.47
CA LYS A 441 8.03 20.49 -2.68
C LYS A 441 6.53 20.36 -2.87
N GLN A 442 5.78 20.48 -1.80
CA GLN A 442 4.33 20.34 -1.86
C GLN A 442 3.63 21.44 -1.06
N TRP A 443 2.53 21.92 -1.64
CA TRP A 443 1.52 22.76 -1.02
C TRP A 443 0.21 22.02 -0.93
N GLU A 444 -0.50 22.21 0.18
CA GLU A 444 -1.88 21.76 0.32
C GLU A 444 -2.70 22.77 1.09
N ILE A 445 -3.91 23.03 0.61
CA ILE A 445 -4.96 23.77 1.30
C ILE A 445 -6.17 22.87 1.43
N GLY A 446 -6.78 22.82 2.60
CA GLY A 446 -7.95 22.03 2.89
C GLY A 446 -9.01 22.82 3.63
N ILE A 447 -10.24 22.38 3.48
CA ILE A 447 -11.35 22.77 4.32
C ILE A 447 -12.17 21.51 4.62
N GLU A 448 -12.54 21.33 5.87
CA GLU A 448 -13.32 20.18 6.32
C GLU A 448 -14.37 20.62 7.34
N GLY A 449 -15.38 19.80 7.49
CA GLY A 449 -16.40 20.08 8.49
C GLY A 449 -17.55 19.09 8.47
N VAL A 450 -18.40 19.23 9.48
CA VAL A 450 -19.62 18.44 9.64
C VAL A 450 -20.83 19.33 9.40
N THR A 451 -21.59 19.04 8.34
CA THR A 451 -22.80 19.76 7.95
C THR A 451 -24.00 18.85 8.12
N GLY A 452 -24.74 19.00 9.22
CA GLY A 452 -25.80 18.06 9.60
C GLY A 452 -25.20 16.69 9.93
N THR A 453 -25.50 15.67 9.13
CA THR A 453 -24.94 14.31 9.24
C THR A 453 -23.84 14.04 8.20
N LEU A 454 -23.49 15.02 7.37
CA LEU A 454 -22.42 14.91 6.37
C LEU A 454 -21.10 15.37 6.97
N ASP A 455 -20.17 14.45 7.13
CA ASP A 455 -18.75 14.74 7.36
C ASP A 455 -18.04 14.82 6.01
N TRP A 456 -17.31 15.92 5.75
CA TRP A 456 -16.71 16.14 4.46
C TRP A 456 -15.38 16.90 4.53
N ARG A 457 -14.52 16.65 3.53
CA ARG A 457 -13.26 17.36 3.32
C ARG A 457 -13.07 17.69 1.84
N LEU A 458 -12.59 18.89 1.57
CA LEU A 458 -12.11 19.34 0.26
C LEU A 458 -10.64 19.72 0.38
N SER A 459 -9.78 19.13 -0.44
CA SER A 459 -8.34 19.43 -0.49
C SER A 459 -7.92 19.82 -1.89
N GLY A 460 -7.10 20.87 -1.98
CA GLY A 460 -6.37 21.24 -3.19
C GLY A 460 -4.87 21.15 -2.95
N TYR A 461 -4.12 20.54 -3.86
CA TYR A 461 -2.70 20.30 -3.67
C TYR A 461 -1.88 20.51 -4.95
N ARG A 462 -0.58 20.79 -4.74
CA ARG A 462 0.42 20.91 -5.80
C ARG A 462 1.73 20.30 -5.34
N TYR A 463 2.25 19.37 -6.15
CA TYR A 463 3.59 18.81 -6.03
C TYR A 463 4.48 19.36 -7.14
N GLU A 464 5.71 19.68 -6.81
CA GLU A 464 6.80 19.96 -7.76
C GLU A 464 7.92 18.96 -7.45
N ILE A 465 8.16 18.03 -8.38
CA ILE A 465 9.14 16.97 -8.21
C ILE A 465 10.28 17.23 -9.20
N GLN A 466 11.50 17.24 -8.70
CA GLN A 466 12.72 17.49 -9.47
C GLN A 466 13.63 16.28 -9.45
N ASN A 467 14.58 16.23 -10.40
CA ASN A 467 15.56 15.16 -10.54
C ASN A 467 14.94 13.76 -10.71
N LEU A 468 13.74 13.67 -11.29
CA LEU A 468 13.10 12.37 -11.53
C LEU A 468 14.05 11.43 -12.25
N ILE A 469 14.16 10.22 -11.72
CA ILE A 469 15.00 9.16 -12.31
C ILE A 469 14.17 8.42 -13.34
N ASP A 470 14.68 8.38 -14.56
CA ASP A 470 14.04 7.68 -15.68
C ASP A 470 15.05 6.83 -16.45
N TYR A 471 14.57 5.77 -17.08
CA TYR A 471 15.36 4.91 -17.93
C TYR A 471 15.49 5.51 -19.33
N LYS A 472 16.73 5.66 -19.81
CA LYS A 472 17.02 6.22 -21.13
C LYS A 472 18.10 5.42 -21.85
N SER A 473 17.98 5.39 -23.18
CA SER A 473 19.06 4.96 -24.07
C SER A 473 19.76 6.20 -24.64
N ILE A 474 21.01 6.41 -24.28
CA ILE A 474 21.83 7.53 -24.74
C ILE A 474 23.06 6.96 -25.43
N ASN A 475 23.26 7.27 -26.72
CA ASN A 475 24.35 6.76 -27.52
C ASN A 475 24.49 5.23 -27.48
N ASN A 476 23.37 4.52 -27.53
CA ASN A 476 23.26 3.06 -27.39
C ASN A 476 23.68 2.51 -26.01
N VAL A 477 23.75 3.36 -24.99
CA VAL A 477 23.92 2.95 -23.58
C VAL A 477 22.60 3.13 -22.86
N ASN A 478 22.06 2.04 -22.37
CA ASN A 478 20.85 2.04 -21.54
C ASN A 478 21.24 2.30 -20.08
N GLN A 479 20.66 3.30 -19.45
CA GLN A 479 20.96 3.64 -18.05
C GLN A 479 19.83 4.44 -17.41
N TYR A 480 19.82 4.45 -16.09
CA TYR A 480 19.00 5.39 -15.32
C TYR A 480 19.71 6.74 -15.23
N ILE A 481 18.97 7.83 -15.45
CA ILE A 481 19.49 9.19 -15.36
C ILE A 481 18.45 10.12 -14.74
N ASN A 482 18.90 11.21 -14.11
CA ASN A 482 18.00 12.28 -13.68
C ASN A 482 17.66 13.14 -14.89
N VAL A 483 16.44 13.08 -15.37
CA VAL A 483 16.09 13.73 -16.66
C VAL A 483 14.98 14.74 -16.55
N LYS A 484 14.14 14.69 -15.51
CA LYS A 484 12.85 15.37 -15.58
C LYS A 484 12.49 16.08 -14.30
N SER A 485 11.61 17.05 -14.44
CA SER A 485 10.71 17.50 -13.39
C SER A 485 9.27 17.16 -13.75
N ALA A 486 8.43 17.06 -12.74
CA ALA A 486 7.00 16.89 -12.92
C ALA A 486 6.24 17.80 -11.96
N THR A 487 5.16 18.38 -12.48
CA THR A 487 4.21 19.13 -11.68
C THR A 487 2.89 18.39 -11.61
N ILE A 488 2.40 18.14 -10.40
CA ILE A 488 1.12 17.48 -10.16
C ILE A 488 0.21 18.46 -9.42
N LYS A 489 -0.98 18.69 -9.96
CA LYS A 489 -2.03 19.50 -9.33
C LYS A 489 -3.28 18.68 -9.19
N GLY A 490 -3.99 18.84 -8.08
CA GLY A 490 -5.23 18.09 -7.90
C GLY A 490 -6.20 18.73 -6.92
N LEU A 491 -7.43 18.26 -7.05
CA LEU A 491 -8.53 18.51 -6.14
C LEU A 491 -9.13 17.18 -5.71
N GLU A 492 -9.43 17.06 -4.44
CA GLU A 492 -9.99 15.86 -3.83
C GLU A 492 -11.10 16.26 -2.86
N TRP A 493 -12.28 15.68 -3.05
CA TRP A 493 -13.39 15.82 -2.12
C TRP A 493 -13.77 14.45 -1.59
N THR A 494 -13.94 14.36 -0.28
CA THR A 494 -14.43 13.16 0.41
C THR A 494 -15.62 13.54 1.26
N GLY A 495 -16.62 12.67 1.33
CA GLY A 495 -17.78 12.89 2.18
C GLY A 495 -18.39 11.57 2.65
N ASN A 496 -18.78 11.54 3.92
CA ASN A 496 -19.45 10.44 4.57
C ASN A 496 -20.77 10.93 5.14
N ILE A 497 -21.84 10.20 4.89
CA ILE A 497 -23.17 10.53 5.42
C ILE A 497 -23.94 9.26 5.76
N THR A 498 -24.61 9.26 6.90
CA THR A 498 -25.50 8.17 7.30
C THR A 498 -26.96 8.59 7.09
N THR A 499 -27.71 7.80 6.30
CA THR A 499 -29.13 8.02 6.03
C THR A 499 -29.94 6.79 6.49
N GLY A 500 -30.56 6.87 7.65
CA GLY A 500 -31.24 5.73 8.26
C GLY A 500 -30.25 4.59 8.56
N PRO A 501 -30.49 3.36 8.04
CA PRO A 501 -29.58 2.22 8.25
C PRO A 501 -28.45 2.13 7.22
N VAL A 502 -28.26 3.16 6.38
CA VAL A 502 -27.34 3.14 5.24
C VAL A 502 -26.27 4.21 5.40
N GLU A 503 -25.02 3.79 5.27
CA GLU A 503 -23.84 4.66 5.22
C GLU A 503 -23.42 4.86 3.77
N HIS A 504 -23.11 6.10 3.43
CA HIS A 504 -22.62 6.50 2.11
C HIS A 504 -21.24 7.12 2.27
N ARG A 505 -20.30 6.66 1.48
CA ARG A 505 -18.96 7.25 1.36
C ARG A 505 -18.70 7.61 -0.10
N LEU A 506 -18.39 8.87 -0.37
CA LEU A 506 -18.13 9.36 -1.72
C LEU A 506 -16.79 10.07 -1.78
N THR A 507 -15.97 9.69 -2.76
CA THR A 507 -14.72 10.37 -3.13
C THR A 507 -14.80 10.85 -4.56
N LEU A 508 -14.50 12.12 -4.76
CA LEU A 508 -14.33 12.75 -6.07
C LEU A 508 -12.90 13.25 -6.20
N GLN A 509 -12.23 12.91 -7.28
CA GLN A 509 -10.85 13.32 -7.50
C GLN A 509 -10.65 13.83 -8.92
N TYR A 510 -9.90 14.93 -9.02
CA TYR A 510 -9.29 15.40 -10.24
C TYR A 510 -7.79 15.59 -10.02
N VAL A 511 -6.95 15.02 -10.89
CA VAL A 511 -5.50 15.17 -10.84
C VAL A 511 -4.94 15.44 -12.24
N ASP A 512 -4.01 16.37 -12.34
CA ASP A 512 -3.30 16.72 -13.58
C ASP A 512 -1.78 16.55 -13.37
N PRO A 513 -1.24 15.32 -13.52
CA PRO A 513 0.17 15.02 -13.37
C PRO A 513 0.88 15.20 -14.71
N ARG A 514 1.78 16.18 -14.79
CA ARG A 514 2.49 16.53 -16.04
C ARG A 514 3.99 16.43 -15.91
N ASP A 515 4.60 15.94 -16.96
CA ASP A 515 6.02 16.10 -17.26
C ASP A 515 6.24 17.55 -17.69
N ASP A 516 7.14 18.28 -17.00
CA ASP A 516 7.34 19.73 -17.23
C ASP A 516 8.08 20.04 -18.52
N GLU A 517 8.83 19.08 -19.09
CA GLU A 517 9.55 19.27 -20.36
C GLU A 517 8.64 19.10 -21.57
N THR A 518 7.76 18.09 -21.51
CA THR A 518 6.93 17.71 -22.64
C THR A 518 5.50 18.20 -22.54
N ASP A 519 5.08 18.69 -21.38
CA ASP A 519 3.70 19.04 -20.99
C ASP A 519 2.70 17.87 -21.16
N LYS A 520 3.20 16.62 -21.26
CA LYS A 520 2.37 15.44 -21.38
C LYS A 520 1.94 14.93 -20.02
N VAL A 521 0.74 14.32 -20.00
CA VAL A 521 0.26 13.63 -18.80
C VAL A 521 1.11 12.38 -18.55
N LEU A 522 1.51 12.16 -17.31
CA LEU A 522 2.24 10.96 -16.91
C LEU A 522 1.39 9.71 -17.17
N TYR A 523 2.02 8.61 -17.58
CA TYR A 523 1.34 7.37 -17.92
C TYR A 523 0.66 6.71 -16.72
N ARG A 524 -0.43 5.97 -17.00
CA ARG A 524 -1.20 5.15 -16.05
C ARG A 524 -1.90 5.93 -14.94
N ARG A 525 -2.01 7.26 -15.05
CA ARG A 525 -2.73 8.13 -14.09
C ARG A 525 -4.03 8.60 -14.71
N ALA A 526 -5.15 8.17 -14.12
CA ALA A 526 -6.46 8.68 -14.49
C ALA A 526 -6.64 10.09 -13.93
N LYS A 527 -6.99 11.06 -14.78
CA LYS A 527 -7.23 12.44 -14.35
C LYS A 527 -8.46 12.59 -13.45
N GLN A 528 -9.45 11.76 -13.67
CA GLN A 528 -10.74 11.80 -12.96
C GLN A 528 -11.01 10.45 -12.33
N GLN A 529 -11.40 10.45 -11.08
CA GLN A 529 -11.84 9.26 -10.36
C GLN A 529 -13.05 9.59 -9.51
N VAL A 530 -13.98 8.63 -9.45
CA VAL A 530 -15.10 8.64 -8.52
C VAL A 530 -15.11 7.31 -7.81
N LYS A 531 -15.19 7.32 -6.49
CA LYS A 531 -15.39 6.12 -5.67
C LYS A 531 -16.61 6.34 -4.79
N TYR A 532 -17.53 5.40 -4.80
CA TYR A 532 -18.73 5.47 -4.01
C TYR A 532 -19.00 4.13 -3.36
N GLU A 533 -19.19 4.15 -2.07
CA GLU A 533 -19.56 3.00 -1.27
C GLU A 533 -20.91 3.24 -0.61
N LEU A 534 -21.73 2.22 -0.63
CA LEU A 534 -23.03 2.18 -0.01
C LEU A 534 -23.09 0.94 0.86
N THR A 535 -23.12 1.11 2.18
CA THR A 535 -23.13 0.01 3.14
C THR A 535 -24.41 0.03 3.98
N GLY A 536 -24.88 -1.12 4.37
CA GLY A 536 -26.05 -1.18 5.22
C GLY A 536 -26.34 -2.57 5.75
N GLN A 537 -27.37 -2.64 6.58
CA GLN A 537 -27.88 -3.87 7.15
C GLN A 537 -29.38 -3.99 6.91
N ALA A 538 -29.82 -5.15 6.45
CA ALA A 538 -31.23 -5.44 6.26
C ALA A 538 -31.50 -6.94 6.46
N TYR A 539 -32.54 -7.28 7.20
CA TYR A 539 -32.97 -8.67 7.44
C TYR A 539 -31.88 -9.60 7.95
N GLY A 540 -30.92 -9.09 8.73
CA GLY A 540 -29.78 -9.84 9.24
C GLY A 540 -28.62 -9.99 8.25
N PHE A 541 -28.73 -9.46 7.04
CA PHE A 541 -27.64 -9.36 6.09
C PHE A 541 -26.91 -8.04 6.26
N GLU A 542 -25.58 -8.10 6.23
CA GLU A 542 -24.71 -6.95 5.96
C GLU A 542 -24.43 -6.93 4.46
N TRP A 543 -24.48 -5.76 3.85
CA TRP A 543 -24.23 -5.62 2.42
C TRP A 543 -23.41 -4.36 2.13
N ASP A 544 -22.65 -4.44 1.06
CA ASP A 544 -21.84 -3.36 0.51
C ASP A 544 -22.00 -3.34 -1.01
N VAL A 545 -22.17 -2.14 -1.55
CA VAL A 545 -22.15 -1.88 -2.99
C VAL A 545 -21.07 -0.84 -3.22
N SER A 546 -20.04 -1.22 -3.93
CA SER A 546 -18.92 -0.35 -4.30
C SER A 546 -19.00 0.02 -5.77
N TYR A 547 -18.81 1.30 -6.06
CA TYR A 547 -18.69 1.84 -7.41
C TYR A 547 -17.35 2.56 -7.58
N GLN A 548 -16.67 2.28 -8.69
CA GLN A 548 -15.46 2.97 -9.06
C GLN A 548 -15.51 3.41 -10.51
N TYR A 549 -15.32 4.70 -10.75
CA TYR A 549 -15.04 5.24 -12.07
C TYR A 549 -13.56 5.61 -12.16
N ILE A 550 -12.86 5.01 -13.12
CA ILE A 550 -11.49 5.33 -13.48
C ILE A 550 -11.55 6.03 -14.83
N GLY A 551 -11.19 7.31 -14.88
CA GLY A 551 -11.22 8.11 -16.09
C GLY A 551 -10.22 7.66 -17.16
N GLN A 552 -10.25 8.32 -18.30
CA GLN A 552 -9.27 8.07 -19.35
C GLN A 552 -7.85 8.32 -18.87
N ARG A 553 -6.92 7.51 -19.37
CA ARG A 553 -5.49 7.59 -19.07
C ARG A 553 -4.65 7.26 -20.29
N TYR A 554 -3.36 7.48 -20.19
CA TYR A 554 -2.42 7.15 -21.25
C TYR A 554 -1.45 6.06 -20.76
N ASP A 555 -0.98 5.23 -21.69
CA ASP A 555 0.08 4.25 -21.45
C ASP A 555 1.07 4.27 -22.61
N ASN A 556 2.19 3.61 -22.41
CA ASN A 556 3.23 3.42 -23.42
C ASN A 556 3.11 2.02 -23.99
N ALA A 557 2.69 1.92 -25.26
CA ALA A 557 2.67 0.67 -25.99
C ALA A 557 3.98 0.50 -26.74
N TYR A 558 4.59 -0.67 -26.62
CA TYR A 558 5.76 -1.05 -27.40
C TYR A 558 5.28 -1.82 -28.64
N ASP A 559 5.60 -1.31 -29.84
CA ASP A 559 5.36 -1.99 -31.10
C ASP A 559 6.60 -2.82 -31.45
N GLU A 560 6.48 -4.12 -31.27
CA GLU A 560 7.56 -5.07 -31.51
C GLU A 560 7.95 -5.18 -32.99
N THR A 561 7.03 -4.85 -33.91
CA THR A 561 7.31 -4.87 -35.35
C THR A 561 8.23 -3.74 -35.77
N SER A 562 8.00 -2.55 -35.23
CA SER A 562 8.80 -1.35 -35.54
C SER A 562 9.95 -1.13 -34.53
N GLY A 563 9.96 -1.86 -33.41
CA GLY A 563 10.92 -1.66 -32.32
C GLY A 563 10.77 -0.30 -31.63
N SER A 564 9.59 0.32 -31.72
CA SER A 564 9.34 1.66 -31.20
C SER A 564 8.20 1.70 -30.19
N SER A 565 8.29 2.64 -29.26
CA SER A 565 7.22 2.90 -28.31
C SER A 565 6.35 4.07 -28.78
N HIS A 566 5.04 3.94 -28.57
CA HIS A 566 4.08 5.02 -28.85
C HIS A 566 3.06 5.16 -27.72
N THR A 567 2.56 6.38 -27.55
CA THR A 567 1.53 6.65 -26.53
C THR A 567 0.17 6.16 -27.00
N VAL A 568 -0.48 5.33 -26.18
CA VAL A 568 -1.85 4.87 -26.37
C VAL A 568 -2.79 5.52 -25.38
N LYS A 569 -4.03 5.77 -25.80
CA LYS A 569 -5.09 6.29 -24.96
C LYS A 569 -5.99 5.16 -24.53
N MET A 570 -6.12 4.95 -23.22
CA MET A 570 -7.02 3.99 -22.62
C MET A 570 -8.33 4.68 -22.20
N GLY A 571 -9.46 4.06 -22.49
CA GLY A 571 -10.79 4.59 -22.17
C GLY A 571 -11.07 4.60 -20.66
N GLY A 572 -12.07 5.38 -20.26
CA GLY A 572 -12.59 5.32 -18.89
C GLY A 572 -13.43 4.06 -18.67
N VAL A 573 -13.43 3.56 -17.42
CA VAL A 573 -14.20 2.38 -17.02
C VAL A 573 -15.00 2.65 -15.74
N SER A 574 -16.20 2.06 -15.67
CA SER A 574 -17.05 2.04 -14.47
C SER A 574 -17.18 0.61 -13.98
N LEU A 575 -16.80 0.38 -12.76
CA LEU A 575 -16.82 -0.92 -12.10
C LEU A 575 -17.80 -0.89 -10.92
N TRP A 576 -18.49 -1.99 -10.71
CA TRP A 576 -19.42 -2.18 -9.61
C TRP A 576 -19.15 -3.52 -8.95
N ASP A 577 -19.09 -3.52 -7.62
CA ASP A 577 -19.00 -4.72 -6.81
C ASP A 577 -20.17 -4.80 -5.86
N LEU A 578 -20.57 -6.03 -5.54
CA LEU A 578 -21.58 -6.33 -4.52
C LEU A 578 -21.01 -7.36 -3.56
N ALA A 579 -20.98 -7.04 -2.29
CA ALA A 579 -20.61 -7.95 -1.21
C ALA A 579 -21.77 -8.10 -0.21
N VAL A 580 -21.97 -9.32 0.27
CA VAL A 580 -23.02 -9.65 1.25
C VAL A 580 -22.44 -10.58 2.30
N ALA A 581 -22.78 -10.35 3.55
CA ALA A 581 -22.43 -11.23 4.66
C ALA A 581 -23.69 -11.59 5.47
N TYR A 582 -23.74 -12.82 5.97
CA TYR A 582 -24.82 -13.30 6.83
C TYR A 582 -24.25 -14.07 8.03
N PRO A 583 -24.47 -13.61 9.26
CA PRO A 583 -24.13 -14.35 10.46
C PRO A 583 -25.12 -15.50 10.67
N VAL A 584 -24.72 -16.71 10.24
CA VAL A 584 -25.55 -17.92 10.37
C VAL A 584 -25.73 -18.30 11.83
N THR A 585 -24.67 -18.12 12.63
CA THR A 585 -24.68 -18.27 14.09
C THR A 585 -23.81 -17.18 14.71
N SER A 586 -23.72 -17.11 16.04
CA SER A 586 -22.78 -16.22 16.75
C SER A 586 -21.31 -16.49 16.43
N HIS A 587 -20.99 -17.68 15.88
CA HIS A 587 -19.63 -18.13 15.57
C HIS A 587 -19.36 -18.24 14.06
N LEU A 588 -20.39 -18.41 13.24
CA LEU A 588 -20.25 -18.66 11.80
C LEU A 588 -20.86 -17.53 10.98
N THR A 589 -20.04 -16.90 10.16
CA THR A 589 -20.48 -15.92 9.15
C THR A 589 -20.16 -16.45 7.76
N VAL A 590 -21.12 -16.39 6.85
CA VAL A 590 -20.96 -16.72 5.43
C VAL A 590 -21.00 -15.44 4.63
N ARG A 591 -20.12 -15.33 3.64
CA ARG A 591 -19.94 -14.14 2.78
C ARG A 591 -19.95 -14.52 1.31
N GLY A 592 -20.53 -13.65 0.49
CA GLY A 592 -20.51 -13.75 -0.95
C GLY A 592 -20.15 -12.40 -1.59
N LYS A 593 -19.29 -12.40 -2.61
CA LYS A 593 -18.93 -11.20 -3.38
C LYS A 593 -19.11 -11.47 -4.88
N ILE A 594 -19.62 -10.48 -5.58
CA ILE A 594 -19.57 -10.40 -7.04
C ILE A 594 -18.73 -9.17 -7.36
N ALA A 595 -17.52 -9.37 -7.85
CA ALA A 595 -16.67 -8.29 -8.35
C ALA A 595 -16.90 -8.10 -9.84
N ASN A 596 -16.77 -6.86 -10.31
CA ASN A 596 -17.09 -6.46 -11.69
C ASN A 596 -18.48 -6.96 -12.11
N LEU A 597 -19.51 -6.54 -11.39
CA LEU A 597 -20.90 -7.01 -11.50
C LEU A 597 -21.43 -7.01 -12.94
N PHE A 598 -21.03 -6.03 -13.75
CA PHE A 598 -21.50 -5.85 -15.11
C PHE A 598 -20.56 -6.45 -16.18
N ASP A 599 -19.57 -7.24 -15.76
CA ASP A 599 -18.66 -7.98 -16.66
C ASP A 599 -17.97 -7.08 -17.68
N LYS A 600 -17.38 -5.98 -17.21
CA LYS A 600 -16.66 -5.03 -18.07
C LYS A 600 -15.29 -5.57 -18.43
N ASP A 601 -14.99 -5.57 -19.72
CA ASP A 601 -13.64 -5.75 -20.21
C ASP A 601 -12.89 -4.43 -20.04
N TYR A 602 -11.74 -4.47 -19.38
CA TYR A 602 -10.89 -3.30 -19.18
C TYR A 602 -9.44 -3.71 -18.93
N GLU A 603 -8.54 -2.76 -19.05
CA GLU A 603 -7.12 -2.91 -18.79
C GLU A 603 -6.67 -1.79 -17.86
N THR A 604 -5.75 -2.07 -16.95
CA THR A 604 -5.06 -1.07 -16.13
C THR A 604 -3.68 -0.74 -16.67
N VAL A 605 -3.08 -1.68 -17.38
CA VAL A 605 -1.86 -1.57 -18.20
C VAL A 605 -2.23 -2.03 -19.60
N TYR A 606 -1.84 -1.27 -20.61
CA TYR A 606 -2.16 -1.58 -22.00
C TYR A 606 -1.63 -2.97 -22.42
N GLY A 607 -2.50 -3.77 -23.04
CA GLY A 607 -2.20 -5.12 -23.51
C GLY A 607 -2.32 -6.22 -22.44
N TYR A 608 -2.66 -5.86 -21.20
CA TYR A 608 -2.89 -6.83 -20.13
C TYR A 608 -4.35 -6.85 -19.70
N GLN A 609 -5.00 -7.99 -19.88
CA GLN A 609 -6.38 -8.16 -19.46
C GLN A 609 -6.50 -8.21 -17.94
N THR A 610 -7.62 -7.71 -17.44
CA THR A 610 -8.06 -7.90 -16.06
C THR A 610 -9.10 -9.02 -15.99
N ALA A 611 -9.38 -9.51 -14.79
CA ALA A 611 -10.46 -10.47 -14.59
C ALA A 611 -11.79 -9.84 -15.01
N GLY A 612 -12.63 -10.60 -15.71
CA GLY A 612 -14.03 -10.28 -15.93
C GLY A 612 -14.80 -10.35 -14.61
N ARG A 613 -16.10 -10.65 -14.67
CA ARG A 613 -16.90 -10.84 -13.45
C ARG A 613 -16.43 -12.05 -12.65
N GLU A 614 -16.16 -11.81 -11.36
CA GLU A 614 -15.74 -12.84 -10.43
C GLU A 614 -16.77 -13.05 -9.31
N TYR A 615 -16.95 -14.31 -8.95
CA TYR A 615 -17.76 -14.72 -7.81
C TYR A 615 -16.86 -15.31 -6.73
N THR A 616 -17.12 -14.94 -5.47
CA THR A 616 -16.42 -15.51 -4.32
C THR A 616 -17.45 -15.89 -3.25
N LEU A 617 -17.26 -17.05 -2.64
CA LEU A 617 -18.00 -17.50 -1.46
C LEU A 617 -17.00 -17.86 -0.37
N SER A 618 -17.23 -17.37 0.85
CA SER A 618 -16.35 -17.66 1.99
C SER A 618 -17.13 -17.85 3.28
N GLY A 619 -16.51 -18.51 4.23
CA GLY A 619 -17.02 -18.69 5.58
C GLY A 619 -15.94 -18.39 6.61
N SER A 620 -16.32 -17.76 7.71
CA SER A 620 -15.48 -17.48 8.87
C SER A 620 -16.07 -18.11 10.10
N TYR A 621 -15.27 -18.86 10.84
CA TYR A 621 -15.68 -19.41 12.14
C TYR A 621 -14.78 -18.83 13.25
N THR A 622 -15.42 -18.21 14.23
CA THR A 622 -14.77 -17.65 15.43
C THR A 622 -15.11 -18.54 16.63
N PHE A 623 -14.06 -18.96 17.36
CA PHE A 623 -14.18 -19.89 18.50
C PHE A 623 -14.58 -19.17 19.79
#